data_e069356d5349523d159eff294279396c
#
_entry.id   e069356d5349523d159eff294279396c
#
_cell.length_a   1.000
_cell.length_b   1.000
_cell.length_c   1.000
_cell.angle_alpha   90.00
_cell.angle_beta   90.00
_cell.angle_gamma   90.00
#
_symmetry.space_group_name_H-M   'P 1'
#
loop_
_entity.id
_entity.type
_entity.pdbx_description
1 polymer ?
#
loop_
_entity_poly.entity_id
_entity_poly.type
_entity_poly.pdbx_seq_one_letter_code
_entity_poly.pdbx_strand_id
1 'polypeptide(L)'
;LLHTDSDDMINAVPDIVANVIFCPAQKQKIFLLALFSHKPVICQGKKVVVVGGGSVGLDVIEYFAPRGAECTIIDMLPQIGMLADPITKCSMRETHDKYGVKEYVNTALQEVKENAFTVKLPDGTIQDLTFDYGFNCLGMRSNNPILPELQEAFADTHTYIYTIGDSVRARRIMEGTMEGRAILNVLESQGYLHLEPLE
;
A
#
# COMPACT_ATOMS: atom_id res chain seq x y z
N LEU A 1 12.61 -30.57 -0.54
CA LEU A 1 11.31 -30.54 -1.23
C LEU A 1 10.24 -30.24 -0.16
N LEU A 2 10.04 -28.97 0.12
CA LEU A 2 8.92 -28.52 0.95
C LEU A 2 7.74 -28.32 -0.01
N HIS A 3 6.79 -29.24 0.03
CA HIS A 3 5.46 -29.08 -0.51
C HIS A 3 4.72 -28.14 0.47
N THR A 4 4.74 -26.84 0.21
CA THR A 4 3.81 -25.93 0.86
C THR A 4 2.52 -25.99 0.05
N ASP A 5 1.45 -26.46 0.70
CA ASP A 5 0.11 -26.43 0.12
C ASP A 5 -0.24 -24.98 -0.28
N SER A 6 -0.82 -24.85 -1.46
CA SER A 6 -1.26 -23.54 -2.00
C SER A 6 -2.24 -22.81 -1.06
N ASP A 7 -2.93 -23.55 -0.21
CA ASP A 7 -3.91 -23.02 0.75
C ASP A 7 -3.23 -22.35 1.96
N ASP A 8 -2.03 -22.78 2.37
CA ASP A 8 -1.28 -22.15 3.45
C ASP A 8 -0.66 -20.82 3.02
N MET A 9 -0.26 -20.68 1.76
CA MET A 9 0.19 -19.38 1.23
C MET A 9 -0.95 -18.35 1.12
N ILE A 10 -2.16 -18.80 0.82
CA ILE A 10 -3.35 -17.93 0.73
C ILE A 10 -3.77 -17.43 2.12
N ASN A 11 -3.56 -18.22 3.16
CA ASN A 11 -3.90 -17.85 4.55
C ASN A 11 -2.81 -16.99 5.21
N ALA A 12 -1.58 -16.95 4.70
CA ALA A 12 -0.48 -16.13 5.21
C ALA A 12 -0.49 -14.69 4.67
N VAL A 13 -1.33 -14.37 3.67
CA VAL A 13 -1.43 -13.04 3.03
C VAL A 13 -2.58 -12.15 3.56
N PRO A 14 -3.41 -12.54 4.58
CA PRO A 14 -4.61 -11.78 4.95
C PRO A 14 -4.32 -10.36 5.42
N ASP A 15 -3.22 -10.12 6.12
CA ASP A 15 -3.00 -8.85 6.82
C ASP A 15 -2.48 -7.72 5.90
N ILE A 16 -1.76 -8.05 4.84
CA ILE A 16 -1.25 -7.05 3.89
C ILE A 16 -2.35 -6.65 2.88
N VAL A 17 -3.20 -7.60 2.51
CA VAL A 17 -4.22 -7.40 1.47
C VAL A 17 -5.55 -6.92 2.05
N ALA A 18 -5.86 -7.25 3.31
CA ALA A 18 -7.09 -6.79 3.99
C ALA A 18 -7.19 -5.26 4.11
N ASN A 19 -6.06 -4.54 4.06
CA ASN A 19 -6.05 -3.07 4.06
C ASN A 19 -6.26 -2.43 2.68
N VAL A 20 -6.22 -3.22 1.60
CA VAL A 20 -6.26 -2.70 0.22
C VAL A 20 -7.64 -2.86 -0.43
N ILE A 21 -8.43 -3.86 -0.03
CA ILE A 21 -9.64 -4.23 -0.75
C ILE A 21 -10.86 -4.16 0.18
N PHE A 22 -11.74 -3.18 -0.08
CA PHE A 22 -13.09 -3.19 0.46
C PHE A 22 -14.04 -3.68 -0.64
N CYS A 23 -14.47 -4.94 -0.50
CA CYS A 23 -15.51 -5.54 -1.33
C CYS A 23 -16.49 -6.26 -0.42
N PRO A 24 -17.81 -6.30 -0.70
CA PRO A 24 -18.75 -7.09 0.09
C PRO A 24 -18.21 -8.51 0.30
N ALA A 25 -18.31 -9.03 1.52
CA ALA A 25 -17.54 -10.16 2.09
C ALA A 25 -17.37 -11.42 1.19
N GLN A 26 -18.23 -11.63 0.21
CA GLN A 26 -18.13 -12.77 -0.71
C GLN A 26 -17.23 -12.53 -1.94
N LYS A 27 -16.92 -11.27 -2.31
CA LYS A 27 -16.18 -10.94 -3.53
C LYS A 27 -14.68 -10.69 -3.29
N GLN A 28 -14.25 -10.52 -2.05
CA GLN A 28 -12.83 -10.29 -1.70
C GLN A 28 -11.92 -11.44 -2.13
N LYS A 29 -12.34 -12.69 -1.89
CA LYS A 29 -11.59 -13.89 -2.30
C LYS A 29 -11.46 -14.02 -3.82
N ILE A 30 -12.48 -13.54 -4.57
CA ILE A 30 -12.51 -13.64 -6.04
C ILE A 30 -11.51 -12.66 -6.67
N PHE A 31 -11.34 -11.46 -6.11
CA PHE A 31 -10.45 -10.45 -6.68
C PHE A 31 -8.97 -10.83 -6.51
N LEU A 32 -8.58 -11.29 -5.32
CA LEU A 32 -7.21 -11.76 -5.06
C LEU A 32 -6.86 -12.97 -5.96
N LEU A 33 -7.78 -13.94 -6.05
CA LEU A 33 -7.65 -15.07 -6.97
C LEU A 33 -7.59 -14.64 -8.44
N ALA A 34 -8.26 -13.57 -8.84
CA ALA A 34 -8.25 -13.09 -10.21
C ALA A 34 -6.95 -12.36 -10.58
N LEU A 35 -6.35 -11.61 -9.66
CA LEU A 35 -5.02 -11.01 -9.86
C LEU A 35 -3.94 -12.07 -10.06
N PHE A 36 -4.03 -13.20 -9.33
CA PHE A 36 -3.03 -14.26 -9.39
C PHE A 36 -3.40 -15.44 -10.31
N SER A 37 -4.67 -15.65 -10.63
CA SER A 37 -5.13 -16.83 -11.37
C SER A 37 -5.22 -16.65 -12.89
N HIS A 38 -4.84 -15.52 -13.47
CA HIS A 38 -4.97 -15.20 -14.90
C HIS A 38 -6.42 -15.31 -15.44
N LYS A 39 -7.42 -15.45 -14.58
CA LYS A 39 -8.82 -15.46 -15.01
C LYS A 39 -9.28 -14.03 -15.26
N PRO A 40 -9.92 -13.73 -16.40
CA PRO A 40 -10.40 -12.39 -16.69
C PRO A 40 -11.52 -12.01 -15.69
N VAL A 41 -11.29 -10.93 -14.94
CA VAL A 41 -12.36 -10.29 -14.18
C VAL A 41 -13.24 -9.53 -15.16
N ILE A 42 -14.55 -9.68 -15.06
CA ILE A 42 -15.47 -8.88 -15.86
C ILE A 42 -15.47 -7.47 -15.31
N CYS A 43 -14.77 -6.57 -16.01
CA CYS A 43 -14.57 -5.18 -15.59
C CYS A 43 -15.38 -4.20 -16.47
N GLN A 44 -15.83 -4.63 -17.64
CA GLN A 44 -16.52 -3.78 -18.61
C GLN A 44 -17.74 -3.10 -17.98
N GLY A 45 -17.76 -1.76 -18.00
CA GLY A 45 -18.83 -0.94 -17.45
C GLY A 45 -18.99 -1.00 -15.93
N LYS A 46 -18.01 -1.61 -15.21
CA LYS A 46 -18.00 -1.64 -13.75
C LYS A 46 -17.39 -0.37 -13.19
N LYS A 47 -17.99 0.17 -12.14
CA LYS A 47 -17.48 1.32 -11.41
C LYS A 47 -16.43 0.89 -10.40
N VAL A 48 -15.23 1.42 -10.56
CA VAL A 48 -14.09 1.18 -9.67
C VAL A 48 -13.72 2.49 -8.99
N VAL A 49 -13.72 2.49 -7.66
CA VAL A 49 -13.29 3.67 -6.89
C VAL A 49 -12.08 3.29 -6.03
N VAL A 50 -11.00 4.06 -6.19
CA VAL A 50 -9.73 3.87 -5.48
C VAL A 50 -9.49 5.07 -4.57
N VAL A 51 -9.23 4.82 -3.29
CA VAL A 51 -8.87 5.82 -2.31
C VAL A 51 -7.38 5.69 -1.98
N GLY A 52 -6.61 6.72 -2.33
CA GLY A 52 -5.16 6.75 -2.23
C GLY A 52 -4.46 6.64 -3.58
N GLY A 53 -3.87 7.76 -4.03
CA GLY A 53 -3.15 7.91 -5.30
C GLY A 53 -1.67 7.56 -5.21
N GLY A 54 -1.28 6.67 -4.28
CA GLY A 54 0.07 6.10 -4.22
C GLY A 54 0.26 4.95 -5.20
N SER A 55 1.45 4.32 -5.19
CA SER A 55 1.80 3.24 -6.14
C SER A 55 0.75 2.14 -6.22
N VAL A 56 0.24 1.68 -5.07
CA VAL A 56 -0.78 0.61 -5.02
C VAL A 56 -2.09 1.05 -5.69
N GLY A 57 -2.54 2.28 -5.47
CA GLY A 57 -3.75 2.81 -6.12
C GLY A 57 -3.57 2.94 -7.63
N LEU A 58 -2.38 3.33 -8.08
CA LEU A 58 -2.05 3.41 -9.51
C LEU A 58 -2.05 2.01 -10.16
N ASP A 59 -1.47 1.00 -9.51
CA ASP A 59 -1.49 -0.39 -9.99
C ASP A 59 -2.94 -0.92 -10.15
N VAL A 60 -3.84 -0.56 -9.24
CA VAL A 60 -5.27 -0.90 -9.35
C VAL A 60 -5.89 -0.24 -10.59
N ILE A 61 -5.61 1.05 -10.83
CA ILE A 61 -6.11 1.74 -12.03
C ILE A 61 -5.57 1.10 -13.31
N GLU A 62 -4.25 0.81 -13.37
CA GLU A 62 -3.62 0.14 -14.52
C GLU A 62 -4.22 -1.25 -14.80
N TYR A 63 -4.68 -1.92 -13.76
CA TYR A 63 -5.34 -3.21 -13.95
C TYR A 63 -6.77 -3.07 -14.51
N PHE A 64 -7.58 -2.16 -13.96
CA PHE A 64 -9.01 -2.09 -14.26
C PHE A 64 -9.35 -1.23 -15.48
N ALA A 65 -8.70 -0.08 -15.66
CA ALA A 65 -9.04 0.88 -16.71
C ALA A 65 -8.88 0.29 -18.12
N PRO A 66 -7.79 -0.42 -18.48
CA PRO A 66 -7.66 -1.06 -19.78
C PRO A 66 -8.68 -2.18 -20.04
N ARG A 67 -9.32 -2.68 -18.98
CA ARG A 67 -10.35 -3.74 -19.06
C ARG A 67 -11.77 -3.19 -19.13
N GLY A 68 -11.89 -1.87 -19.37
CA GLY A 68 -13.17 -1.21 -19.61
C GLY A 68 -13.96 -0.86 -18.35
N ALA A 69 -13.33 -0.79 -17.19
CA ALA A 69 -13.95 -0.26 -15.98
C ALA A 69 -14.00 1.28 -16.02
N GLU A 70 -15.05 1.85 -15.42
CA GLU A 70 -15.15 3.28 -15.14
C GLU A 70 -14.38 3.58 -13.83
N CYS A 71 -13.13 4.01 -13.95
CA CYS A 71 -12.25 4.22 -12.81
C CYS A 71 -12.33 5.64 -12.24
N THR A 72 -12.35 5.73 -10.92
CA THR A 72 -12.23 6.98 -10.16
C THR A 72 -11.15 6.80 -9.11
N ILE A 73 -10.22 7.75 -8.98
CA ILE A 73 -9.18 7.76 -7.97
C ILE A 73 -9.25 9.04 -7.13
N ILE A 74 -9.05 8.91 -5.83
CA ILE A 74 -9.22 9.97 -4.85
C ILE A 74 -7.94 10.08 -4.03
N ASP A 75 -7.47 11.29 -3.78
CA ASP A 75 -6.38 11.52 -2.82
C ASP A 75 -6.59 12.83 -2.05
N MET A 76 -6.13 12.86 -0.80
CA MET A 76 -6.09 14.10 0.00
C MET A 76 -4.98 15.05 -0.49
N LEU A 77 -4.00 14.56 -1.23
CA LEU A 77 -2.93 15.37 -1.80
C LEU A 77 -3.42 16.18 -3.01
N PRO A 78 -2.74 17.29 -3.35
CA PRO A 78 -3.14 18.15 -4.46
C PRO A 78 -2.87 17.54 -5.85
N GLN A 79 -2.24 16.36 -5.90
CA GLN A 79 -1.94 15.66 -7.15
C GLN A 79 -1.92 14.15 -6.91
N ILE A 80 -2.56 13.39 -7.79
CA ILE A 80 -2.44 11.94 -7.83
C ILE A 80 -0.99 11.55 -8.19
N GLY A 81 -0.46 10.53 -7.54
CA GLY A 81 0.93 10.10 -7.76
C GLY A 81 1.98 11.13 -7.33
N MET A 82 1.66 12.05 -6.42
CA MET A 82 2.57 13.14 -6.03
C MET A 82 3.95 12.67 -5.61
N LEU A 83 4.03 11.54 -4.91
CA LEU A 83 5.27 10.95 -4.41
C LEU A 83 5.89 9.92 -5.39
N ALA A 84 5.27 9.68 -6.55
CA ALA A 84 5.82 8.80 -7.57
C ALA A 84 6.99 9.46 -8.31
N ASP A 85 7.86 8.64 -8.89
CA ASP A 85 8.94 9.10 -9.74
C ASP A 85 8.42 9.66 -11.09
N PRO A 86 9.23 10.41 -11.84
CA PRO A 86 8.80 11.05 -13.09
C PRO A 86 8.31 10.06 -14.16
N ILE A 87 8.89 8.87 -14.26
CA ILE A 87 8.52 7.85 -15.25
C ILE A 87 7.12 7.32 -14.93
N THR A 88 6.90 6.93 -13.68
CA THR A 88 5.58 6.49 -13.17
C THR A 88 4.52 7.57 -13.40
N LYS A 89 4.84 8.86 -13.17
CA LYS A 89 3.91 9.96 -13.44
C LYS A 89 3.54 10.11 -14.91
N CYS A 90 4.48 9.88 -15.82
CA CYS A 90 4.19 9.92 -17.26
C CYS A 90 3.25 8.77 -17.65
N SER A 91 3.56 7.54 -17.26
CA SER A 91 2.74 6.36 -17.52
C SER A 91 1.31 6.51 -16.95
N MET A 92 1.23 7.01 -15.71
CA MET A 92 -0.06 7.28 -15.05
C MET A 92 -0.90 8.25 -15.87
N ARG A 93 -0.35 9.41 -16.28
CA ARG A 93 -1.08 10.41 -17.06
C ARG A 93 -1.58 9.84 -18.37
N GLU A 94 -0.72 9.13 -19.09
CA GLU A 94 -1.10 8.47 -20.33
C GLU A 94 -2.26 7.49 -20.13
N THR A 95 -2.22 6.69 -19.08
CA THR A 95 -3.29 5.74 -18.70
C THR A 95 -4.56 6.47 -18.32
N HIS A 96 -4.47 7.50 -17.47
CA HIS A 96 -5.65 8.25 -17.02
C HIS A 96 -6.33 8.98 -18.16
N ASP A 97 -5.57 9.65 -19.03
CA ASP A 97 -6.09 10.37 -20.20
C ASP A 97 -6.73 9.38 -21.19
N LYS A 98 -6.05 8.27 -21.48
CA LYS A 98 -6.50 7.28 -22.46
C LYS A 98 -7.80 6.61 -22.07
N TYR A 99 -8.00 6.32 -20.79
CA TYR A 99 -9.16 5.57 -20.29
C TYR A 99 -10.18 6.43 -19.56
N GLY A 100 -9.97 7.76 -19.51
CA GLY A 100 -10.91 8.69 -18.88
C GLY A 100 -11.07 8.49 -17.39
N VAL A 101 -9.97 8.23 -16.69
CA VAL A 101 -9.96 8.06 -15.22
C VAL A 101 -10.33 9.38 -14.55
N LYS A 102 -11.31 9.36 -13.65
CA LYS A 102 -11.72 10.54 -12.88
C LYS A 102 -10.83 10.72 -11.67
N GLU A 103 -10.23 11.90 -11.52
CA GLU A 103 -9.37 12.24 -10.40
C GLU A 103 -10.06 13.21 -9.44
N TYR A 104 -10.08 12.87 -8.15
CA TYR A 104 -10.50 13.76 -7.07
C TYR A 104 -9.31 14.02 -6.15
N VAL A 105 -8.67 15.16 -6.33
CA VAL A 105 -7.56 15.64 -5.47
C VAL A 105 -8.07 16.51 -4.33
N ASN A 106 -7.24 16.74 -3.31
CA ASN A 106 -7.62 17.46 -2.09
C ASN A 106 -8.92 16.92 -1.47
N THR A 107 -9.20 15.65 -1.66
CA THR A 107 -10.46 14.99 -1.31
C THR A 107 -10.20 13.92 -0.25
N ALA A 108 -10.86 14.04 0.90
CA ALA A 108 -10.64 13.17 2.03
C ALA A 108 -11.76 12.12 2.16
N LEU A 109 -11.37 10.85 2.34
CA LEU A 109 -12.31 9.80 2.75
C LEU A 109 -12.84 10.10 4.16
N GLN A 110 -14.16 10.08 4.32
CA GLN A 110 -14.85 10.28 5.60
C GLN A 110 -15.40 8.98 6.15
N GLU A 111 -16.04 8.19 5.31
CA GLU A 111 -16.71 6.95 5.71
C GLU A 111 -16.63 5.90 4.60
N VAL A 112 -16.57 4.65 5.01
CA VAL A 112 -16.63 3.49 4.11
C VAL A 112 -17.99 2.82 4.31
N LYS A 113 -18.79 2.79 3.25
CA LYS A 113 -20.08 2.11 3.18
C LYS A 113 -19.98 0.84 2.36
N GLU A 114 -20.99 0.00 2.38
CA GLU A 114 -20.99 -1.29 1.67
C GLU A 114 -20.70 -1.15 0.17
N ASN A 115 -21.28 -0.14 -0.49
CA ASN A 115 -21.14 0.09 -1.93
C ASN A 115 -20.79 1.54 -2.28
N ALA A 116 -20.25 2.31 -1.32
CA ALA A 116 -19.86 3.69 -1.53
C ALA A 116 -18.76 4.13 -0.58
N PHE A 117 -17.96 5.08 -1.04
CA PHE A 117 -17.09 5.89 -0.19
C PHE A 117 -17.72 7.27 -0.03
N THR A 118 -17.96 7.68 1.22
CA THR A 118 -18.32 9.08 1.54
C THR A 118 -17.06 9.90 1.58
N VAL A 119 -16.98 10.91 0.75
CA VAL A 119 -15.81 11.79 0.62
C VAL A 119 -16.16 13.24 0.88
N LYS A 120 -15.18 13.97 1.39
CA LYS A 120 -15.25 15.44 1.55
C LYS A 120 -14.38 16.09 0.48
N LEU A 121 -15.04 16.87 -0.38
CA LEU A 121 -14.40 17.64 -1.46
C LEU A 121 -13.67 18.90 -0.92
N PRO A 122 -12.81 19.54 -1.75
CA PRO A 122 -12.09 20.75 -1.36
C PRO A 122 -12.98 21.93 -0.94
N ASP A 123 -14.18 22.02 -1.51
CA ASP A 123 -15.19 23.04 -1.17
C ASP A 123 -15.98 22.76 0.12
N GLY A 124 -15.67 21.63 0.79
CA GLY A 124 -16.34 21.16 1.99
C GLY A 124 -17.58 20.32 1.74
N THR A 125 -18.01 20.14 0.50
CA THR A 125 -19.15 19.29 0.11
C THR A 125 -18.86 17.84 0.47
N ILE A 126 -19.85 17.15 1.04
CA ILE A 126 -19.80 15.72 1.33
C ILE A 126 -20.65 15.00 0.29
N GLN A 127 -20.09 14.00 -0.37
CA GLN A 127 -20.80 13.18 -1.33
C GLN A 127 -20.41 11.70 -1.24
N ASP A 128 -21.30 10.84 -1.70
CA ASP A 128 -21.05 9.40 -1.83
C ASP A 128 -20.62 9.06 -3.26
N LEU A 129 -19.50 8.39 -3.36
CA LEU A 129 -19.00 7.79 -4.62
C LEU A 129 -19.33 6.31 -4.61
N THR A 130 -20.35 5.93 -5.36
CA THR A 130 -20.80 4.54 -5.45
C THR A 130 -19.89 3.72 -6.34
N PHE A 131 -19.70 2.43 -6.02
CA PHE A 131 -18.83 1.53 -6.75
C PHE A 131 -19.37 0.09 -6.80
N ASP A 132 -18.95 -0.65 -7.83
CA ASP A 132 -19.01 -2.11 -7.87
C ASP A 132 -17.78 -2.72 -7.16
N TYR A 133 -16.62 -2.05 -7.27
CA TYR A 133 -15.36 -2.42 -6.60
C TYR A 133 -14.74 -1.19 -5.97
N GLY A 134 -14.57 -1.21 -4.65
CA GLY A 134 -13.90 -0.16 -3.89
C GLY A 134 -12.55 -0.63 -3.35
N PHE A 135 -11.52 0.21 -3.47
CA PHE A 135 -10.17 -0.08 -3.00
C PHE A 135 -9.70 1.00 -2.04
N ASN A 136 -9.26 0.58 -0.86
CA ASN A 136 -8.62 1.46 0.11
C ASN A 136 -7.10 1.26 0.04
N CYS A 137 -6.39 2.24 -0.52
CA CYS A 137 -4.95 2.24 -0.76
C CYS A 137 -4.23 3.35 0.02
N LEU A 138 -4.69 3.66 1.23
CA LEU A 138 -4.19 4.77 2.07
C LEU A 138 -2.80 4.55 2.67
N GLY A 139 -2.10 3.51 2.24
CA GLY A 139 -0.76 3.17 2.70
C GLY A 139 -0.74 2.18 3.85
N MET A 140 0.45 1.95 4.38
CA MET A 140 0.74 0.98 5.43
C MET A 140 1.32 1.65 6.66
N ARG A 141 1.11 1.04 7.82
CA ARG A 141 1.77 1.41 9.08
C ARG A 141 2.72 0.30 9.49
N SER A 142 3.81 0.67 10.15
CA SER A 142 4.69 -0.30 10.79
C SER A 142 3.92 -1.12 11.80
N ASN A 143 4.13 -2.43 11.76
CA ASN A 143 3.65 -3.37 12.75
C ASN A 143 4.86 -4.11 13.34
N ASN A 144 5.21 -3.79 14.59
CA ASN A 144 6.39 -4.36 15.25
C ASN A 144 6.03 -4.77 16.68
N PRO A 145 5.15 -5.77 16.86
CA PRO A 145 4.66 -6.19 18.18
C PRO A 145 5.76 -6.87 19.00
N ILE A 146 6.77 -7.45 18.36
CA ILE A 146 7.87 -8.16 19.04
C ILE A 146 8.90 -7.22 19.69
N LEU A 147 8.98 -5.96 19.27
CA LEU A 147 9.99 -5.02 19.75
C LEU A 147 9.96 -4.81 21.28
N PRO A 148 8.80 -4.55 21.91
CA PRO A 148 8.74 -4.40 23.37
C PRO A 148 9.20 -5.66 24.11
N GLU A 149 8.80 -6.85 23.62
CA GLU A 149 9.18 -8.13 24.21
C GLU A 149 10.69 -8.36 24.12
N LEU A 150 11.31 -8.03 22.99
CA LEU A 150 12.76 -8.11 22.81
C LEU A 150 13.49 -7.10 23.72
N GLN A 151 13.00 -5.87 23.80
CA GLN A 151 13.59 -4.85 24.67
C GLN A 151 13.56 -5.27 26.13
N GLU A 152 12.47 -5.87 26.60
CA GLU A 152 12.34 -6.40 27.96
C GLU A 152 13.28 -7.60 28.18
N ALA A 153 13.29 -8.56 27.25
CA ALA A 153 14.09 -9.77 27.36
C ALA A 153 15.61 -9.50 27.39
N PHE A 154 16.06 -8.42 26.77
CA PHE A 154 17.48 -8.06 26.66
C PHE A 154 17.86 -6.82 27.49
N ALA A 155 16.97 -6.31 28.35
CA ALA A 155 17.19 -5.09 29.13
C ALA A 155 18.45 -5.14 30.00
N ASP A 156 18.75 -6.29 30.61
CA ASP A 156 19.90 -6.50 31.51
C ASP A 156 21.13 -7.10 30.81
N THR A 157 21.16 -7.05 29.48
CA THR A 157 22.25 -7.60 28.66
C THR A 157 23.01 -6.49 27.95
N HIS A 158 24.18 -6.83 27.38
CA HIS A 158 24.92 -5.96 26.46
C HIS A 158 24.44 -6.08 25.02
N THR A 159 23.19 -6.54 24.79
CA THR A 159 22.62 -6.72 23.45
C THR A 159 21.85 -5.46 23.05
N TYR A 160 22.24 -4.88 21.93
CA TYR A 160 21.54 -3.74 21.32
C TYR A 160 20.49 -4.22 20.34
N ILE A 161 19.25 -3.78 20.54
CA ILE A 161 18.14 -4.07 19.62
C ILE A 161 17.93 -2.85 18.75
N TYR A 162 18.14 -3.02 17.46
CA TYR A 162 17.98 -1.97 16.47
C TYR A 162 16.92 -2.35 15.45
N THR A 163 16.00 -1.42 15.17
CA THR A 163 14.93 -1.63 14.19
C THR A 163 15.25 -0.90 12.90
N ILE A 164 15.01 -1.55 11.77
CA ILE A 164 15.26 -1.03 10.43
C ILE A 164 14.09 -1.34 9.49
N GLY A 165 14.04 -0.66 8.34
CA GLY A 165 13.08 -0.93 7.29
C GLY A 165 11.63 -0.70 7.74
N ASP A 166 10.75 -1.56 7.31
CA ASP A 166 9.32 -1.44 7.57
C ASP A 166 8.92 -1.62 9.03
N SER A 167 9.78 -2.21 9.86
CA SER A 167 9.56 -2.26 11.31
C SER A 167 9.64 -0.88 11.99
N VAL A 168 10.32 0.09 11.37
CA VAL A 168 10.36 1.49 11.79
C VAL A 168 9.26 2.28 11.11
N ARG A 169 9.19 2.20 9.79
CA ARG A 169 8.22 2.89 8.95
C ARG A 169 8.10 2.18 7.62
N ALA A 170 6.87 1.88 7.22
CA ALA A 170 6.60 1.27 5.92
C ALA A 170 7.08 2.17 4.78
N ARG A 171 8.03 1.66 3.97
CA ARG A 171 8.69 2.34 2.85
C ARG A 171 9.05 1.33 1.76
N ARG A 172 10.04 1.64 0.92
CA ARG A 172 10.54 0.74 -0.11
C ARG A 172 11.70 -0.12 0.41
N ILE A 173 11.97 -1.22 -0.26
CA ILE A 173 13.08 -2.14 0.07
C ILE A 173 14.42 -1.40 0.15
N MET A 174 14.62 -0.39 -0.68
CA MET A 174 15.85 0.39 -0.74
C MET A 174 16.18 1.06 0.60
N GLU A 175 15.21 1.69 1.25
CA GLU A 175 15.42 2.34 2.54
C GLU A 175 15.84 1.34 3.63
N GLY A 176 15.17 0.17 3.68
CA GLY A 176 15.56 -0.88 4.63
C GLY A 176 16.97 -1.44 4.37
N THR A 177 17.33 -1.60 3.10
CA THR A 177 18.68 -2.05 2.72
C THR A 177 19.75 -1.02 3.09
N MET A 178 19.48 0.27 2.86
CA MET A 178 20.40 1.35 3.23
C MET A 178 20.57 1.44 4.75
N GLU A 179 19.48 1.34 5.50
CA GLU A 179 19.52 1.33 6.98
C GLU A 179 20.32 0.14 7.51
N GLY A 180 20.08 -1.07 6.97
CA GLY A 180 20.85 -2.26 7.33
C GLY A 180 22.34 -2.13 7.03
N ARG A 181 22.70 -1.52 5.89
CA ARG A 181 24.10 -1.25 5.55
C ARG A 181 24.75 -0.21 6.46
N ALA A 182 23.98 0.77 6.91
CA ALA A 182 24.50 1.87 7.74
C ALA A 182 24.53 1.55 9.24
N ILE A 183 24.02 0.39 9.68
CA ILE A 183 23.80 0.12 11.11
C ILE A 183 25.06 0.21 11.95
N LEU A 184 26.20 -0.27 11.45
CA LEU A 184 27.48 -0.21 12.16
C LEU A 184 27.92 1.24 12.40
N ASN A 185 27.80 2.09 11.38
CA ASN A 185 28.12 3.51 11.49
C ASN A 185 27.19 4.25 12.46
N VAL A 186 25.91 3.84 12.50
CA VAL A 186 24.95 4.40 13.46
C VAL A 186 25.31 4.01 14.88
N LEU A 187 25.64 2.74 15.14
CA LEU A 187 26.07 2.26 16.44
C LEU A 187 27.37 2.92 16.89
N GLU A 188 28.31 3.13 15.99
CA GLU A 188 29.55 3.86 16.29
C GLU A 188 29.23 5.33 16.65
N SER A 189 28.41 6.01 15.88
CA SER A 189 28.03 7.41 16.15
C SER A 189 27.31 7.60 17.49
N GLN A 190 26.65 6.56 17.97
CA GLN A 190 25.98 6.52 19.27
C GLN A 190 26.88 6.06 20.40
N GLY A 191 28.15 5.73 20.13
CA GLY A 191 29.13 5.29 21.12
C GLY A 191 28.97 3.83 21.58
N TYR A 192 28.16 3.02 20.89
CA TYR A 192 27.98 1.61 21.20
C TYR A 192 29.04 0.71 20.58
N LEU A 193 29.73 1.18 19.56
CA LEU A 193 30.73 0.45 18.81
C LEU A 193 31.87 1.40 18.44
N HIS A 194 33.09 0.87 18.36
CA HIS A 194 34.23 1.56 17.77
C HIS A 194 34.70 0.77 16.55
N LEU A 195 34.71 1.40 15.40
CA LEU A 195 35.18 0.82 14.14
C LEU A 195 36.61 1.25 13.88
N GLU A 196 37.51 0.27 13.68
CA GLU A 196 38.86 0.55 13.22
C GLU A 196 38.83 0.94 11.74
N PRO A 197 39.66 1.92 11.31
CA PRO A 197 39.78 2.25 9.90
C PRO A 197 40.23 1.03 9.09
N LEU A 198 39.69 0.85 7.92
CA LEU A 198 40.21 -0.14 6.96
C LEU A 198 41.57 0.34 6.44
N GLU A 199 42.59 -0.51 6.60
CA GLU A 199 43.93 -0.27 6.06
C GLU A 199 43.93 -0.37 4.52
#